data_7e7c80cf29a4af7a16c698f760d75c4f
#
_entry.id   7e7c80cf29a4af7a16c698f760d75c4f
#
_cell.length_a   1.000
_cell.length_b   1.000
_cell.length_c   1.000
_cell.angle_alpha   90.00
_cell.angle_beta   90.00
_cell.angle_gamma   90.00
#
_symmetry.space_group_name_H-M   'P 1'
#
loop_
_entity.id
_entity.type
_entity.pdbx_description
1 polymer ?
#
loop_
_entity_poly.entity_id
_entity_poly.type
_entity_poly.pdbx_seq_one_letter_code
_entity_poly.pdbx_strand_id
1 'polypeptide(L)'
;IREGEAVWFRFSDPRIFLPMLSAMTPDERDSVLGPCSGLWIHGKAFSRTPHARFQPALQTPWFHIRSHHLVGLYDENRHAYILRRRLWQTMTAMMERHPDPAGTILTTLKQANQDGLQEDVRDGVVAGALALQANLALEEIRGPLMLTDDELVQVANWLNKHHELTGVS
;
A
#
# COMPACT_ATOMS: atom_id res chain seq x y z
N ILE A 1 6.79 -14.37 7.28
CA ILE A 1 7.66 -14.01 6.15
C ILE A 1 6.86 -13.09 5.22
N ARG A 2 7.46 -12.01 4.77
CA ARG A 2 6.96 -11.16 3.69
C ARG A 2 8.05 -11.15 2.61
N GLU A 3 7.69 -11.45 1.36
CA GLU A 3 8.62 -11.43 0.22
C GLU A 3 9.91 -12.24 0.44
N GLY A 4 9.82 -13.33 1.20
CA GLY A 4 10.98 -14.17 1.54
C GLY A 4 11.76 -13.73 2.78
N GLU A 5 11.49 -12.56 3.33
CA GLU A 5 12.18 -12.06 4.52
C GLU A 5 11.45 -12.43 5.81
N ALA A 6 12.21 -12.76 6.86
CA ALA A 6 11.66 -12.96 8.20
C ALA A 6 11.36 -11.60 8.84
N VAL A 7 10.11 -11.37 9.19
CA VAL A 7 9.66 -10.12 9.82
C VAL A 7 9.16 -10.38 11.24
N TRP A 8 9.46 -9.45 12.14
CA TRP A 8 8.90 -9.46 13.49
C TRP A 8 7.49 -8.89 13.46
N PHE A 9 6.53 -9.71 13.85
CA PHE A 9 5.13 -9.30 13.88
C PHE A 9 4.69 -8.92 15.29
N ARG A 10 4.17 -7.71 15.47
CA ARG A 10 3.66 -7.22 16.74
C ARG A 10 2.20 -7.61 16.97
N PHE A 11 1.97 -8.80 17.46
CA PHE A 11 0.62 -9.27 17.83
C PHE A 11 -0.07 -8.39 18.89
N SER A 12 0.71 -7.64 19.67
CA SER A 12 0.19 -6.74 20.72
C SER A 12 -0.33 -5.40 20.18
N ASP A 13 -0.08 -5.05 18.91
CA ASP A 13 -0.60 -3.81 18.32
C ASP A 13 -1.93 -4.09 17.61
N PRO A 14 -3.08 -3.70 18.21
CA PRO A 14 -4.39 -3.97 17.64
C PRO A 14 -4.65 -3.22 16.34
N ARG A 15 -3.95 -2.12 16.08
CA ARG A 15 -4.06 -1.35 14.82
C ARG A 15 -3.53 -2.15 13.63
N ILE A 16 -2.60 -3.08 13.88
CA ILE A 16 -2.04 -3.98 12.87
C ILE A 16 -2.76 -5.31 12.90
N PHE A 17 -2.89 -5.91 14.08
CA PHE A 17 -3.36 -7.28 14.19
C PHE A 17 -4.86 -7.43 13.89
N LEU A 18 -5.69 -6.47 14.30
CA LEU A 18 -7.13 -6.53 14.06
C LEU A 18 -7.54 -6.47 12.57
N PRO A 19 -7.01 -5.54 11.75
CA PRO A 19 -7.25 -5.55 10.31
C PRO A 19 -6.78 -6.85 9.64
N MET A 20 -5.61 -7.36 10.02
CA MET A 20 -5.10 -8.62 9.48
C MET A 20 -6.00 -9.80 9.81
N LEU A 21 -6.40 -9.97 11.08
CA LEU A 21 -7.34 -11.03 11.50
C LEU A 21 -8.66 -10.95 10.73
N SER A 22 -9.13 -9.74 10.46
CA SER A 22 -10.37 -9.51 9.72
C SER A 22 -10.26 -9.91 8.25
N ALA A 23 -9.08 -9.82 7.67
CA ALA A 23 -8.78 -10.18 6.28
C ALA A 23 -8.39 -11.66 6.08
N MET A 24 -8.10 -12.38 7.18
CA MET A 24 -7.73 -13.80 7.12
C MET A 24 -8.91 -14.69 6.73
N THR A 25 -8.61 -15.72 5.97
CA THR A 25 -9.53 -16.85 5.77
C THR A 25 -9.80 -17.58 7.10
N PRO A 26 -10.89 -18.37 7.21
CA PRO A 26 -11.14 -19.16 8.41
C PRO A 26 -9.95 -20.04 8.82
N ASP A 27 -9.33 -20.75 7.87
CA ASP A 27 -8.20 -21.65 8.13
C ASP A 27 -6.95 -20.89 8.61
N GLU A 28 -6.66 -19.75 8.01
CA GLU A 28 -5.55 -18.90 8.43
C GLU A 28 -5.77 -18.36 9.84
N ARG A 29 -6.99 -17.94 10.15
CA ARG A 29 -7.38 -17.48 11.48
C ARG A 29 -7.27 -18.57 12.51
N ASP A 30 -7.74 -19.78 12.19
CA ASP A 30 -7.64 -20.94 13.07
C ASP A 30 -6.18 -21.31 13.36
N SER A 31 -5.30 -21.14 12.37
CA SER A 31 -3.86 -21.33 12.54
C SER A 31 -3.25 -20.30 13.50
N VAL A 32 -3.66 -19.03 13.38
CA VAL A 32 -3.19 -17.94 14.25
C VAL A 32 -3.74 -18.05 15.66
N LEU A 33 -4.99 -18.51 15.84
CA LEU A 33 -5.58 -18.77 17.14
C LEU A 33 -4.83 -19.87 17.91
N GLY A 34 -4.12 -20.73 17.22
CA GLY A 34 -3.37 -21.82 17.86
C GLY A 34 -4.29 -22.75 18.64
N PRO A 35 -4.02 -23.10 19.90
CA PRO A 35 -4.89 -23.93 20.73
C PRO A 35 -6.13 -23.19 21.28
N CYS A 36 -6.22 -21.88 21.09
CA CYS A 36 -7.31 -21.07 21.64
C CYS A 36 -8.62 -21.32 20.88
N SER A 37 -9.74 -21.31 21.58
CA SER A 37 -11.08 -21.40 20.97
C SER A 37 -11.53 -20.08 20.37
N GLY A 38 -10.94 -18.96 20.78
CA GLY A 38 -11.24 -17.63 20.30
C GLY A 38 -10.31 -16.57 20.87
N LEU A 39 -10.45 -15.37 20.33
CA LEU A 39 -9.69 -14.20 20.69
C LEU A 39 -10.61 -12.97 20.74
N TRP A 40 -10.44 -12.13 21.75
CA TRP A 40 -11.17 -10.88 21.88
C TRP A 40 -10.20 -9.70 21.78
N ILE A 41 -10.42 -8.81 20.82
CA ILE A 41 -9.58 -7.62 20.58
C ILE A 41 -10.46 -6.41 20.30
N HIS A 42 -10.30 -5.35 21.09
CA HIS A 42 -11.01 -4.07 20.85
C HIS A 42 -12.52 -4.23 20.57
N GLY A 43 -13.20 -5.02 21.36
CA GLY A 43 -14.64 -5.22 21.21
C GLY A 43 -15.05 -6.18 20.09
N LYS A 44 -14.11 -6.74 19.32
CA LYS A 44 -14.38 -7.76 18.31
C LYS A 44 -13.97 -9.14 18.80
N ALA A 45 -14.85 -10.11 18.59
CA ALA A 45 -14.61 -11.52 18.89
C ALA A 45 -14.28 -12.27 17.60
N PHE A 46 -13.23 -13.09 17.66
CA PHE A 46 -12.87 -14.05 16.62
C PHE A 46 -12.91 -15.43 17.22
N SER A 47 -13.74 -16.29 16.67
CA SER A 47 -13.88 -17.66 17.15
C SER A 47 -13.25 -18.62 16.15
N ARG A 48 -12.77 -19.74 16.67
CA ARG A 48 -12.34 -20.86 15.85
C ARG A 48 -13.53 -21.41 15.04
N THR A 49 -13.23 -21.90 13.87
CA THR A 49 -14.22 -22.61 13.04
C THR A 49 -14.78 -23.82 13.80
N PRO A 50 -16.11 -23.99 13.84
CA PRO A 50 -16.71 -25.13 14.50
C PRO A 50 -16.10 -26.45 14.01
N HIS A 51 -15.77 -27.34 14.96
CA HIS A 51 -15.14 -28.65 14.71
C HIS A 51 -13.70 -28.62 14.17
N ALA A 52 -13.11 -27.44 13.88
CA ALA A 52 -11.69 -27.36 13.53
C ALA A 52 -10.81 -27.79 14.70
N ARG A 53 -9.89 -28.76 14.45
CA ARG A 53 -8.92 -29.21 15.45
C ARG A 53 -7.62 -28.44 15.29
N PHE A 54 -7.04 -28.01 16.40
CA PHE A 54 -5.71 -27.44 16.39
C PHE A 54 -4.69 -28.49 15.96
N GLN A 55 -3.91 -28.16 14.93
CA GLN A 55 -2.73 -28.94 14.52
C GLN A 55 -1.50 -28.05 14.73
N PRO A 56 -0.54 -28.47 15.57
CA PRO A 56 0.68 -27.70 15.74
C PRO A 56 1.42 -27.58 14.41
N ALA A 57 1.94 -26.40 14.11
CA ALA A 57 2.80 -26.23 12.95
C ALA A 57 4.11 -26.99 13.16
N LEU A 58 4.41 -27.91 12.26
CA LEU A 58 5.63 -28.74 12.32
C LEU A 58 6.84 -28.05 11.66
N GLN A 59 6.62 -26.95 10.94
CA GLN A 59 7.65 -26.23 10.18
C GLN A 59 7.66 -24.76 10.53
N THR A 60 8.85 -24.17 10.50
CA THR A 60 9.05 -22.72 10.56
C THR A 60 9.48 -22.21 9.19
N PRO A 61 8.95 -21.06 8.73
CA PRO A 61 7.93 -20.23 9.40
C PRO A 61 6.53 -20.86 9.32
N TRP A 62 5.81 -20.81 10.44
CA TRP A 62 4.48 -21.41 10.56
C TRP A 62 3.36 -20.54 9.95
N PHE A 63 3.61 -19.26 9.72
CA PHE A 63 2.67 -18.30 9.14
C PHE A 63 3.33 -17.42 8.08
N HIS A 64 2.67 -17.30 6.93
CA HIS A 64 3.10 -16.46 5.83
C HIS A 64 2.16 -15.28 5.67
N ILE A 65 2.68 -14.06 5.75
CA ILE A 65 1.91 -12.85 5.47
C ILE A 65 1.73 -12.76 3.94
N ARG A 66 0.49 -12.70 3.51
CA ARG A 66 0.08 -12.58 2.11
C ARG A 66 -0.50 -11.19 1.85
N SER A 67 -0.60 -10.80 0.59
CA SER A 67 -1.10 -9.46 0.21
C SER A 67 -2.49 -9.16 0.78
N HIS A 68 -3.42 -10.12 0.79
CA HIS A 68 -4.77 -9.91 1.34
C HIS A 68 -4.77 -9.61 2.85
N HIS A 69 -3.77 -10.08 3.61
CA HIS A 69 -3.63 -9.74 5.03
C HIS A 69 -3.32 -8.26 5.26
N LEU A 70 -2.72 -7.60 4.27
CA LEU A 70 -2.22 -6.23 4.38
C LEU A 70 -3.22 -5.18 3.86
N VAL A 71 -4.26 -5.61 3.14
CA VAL A 71 -5.25 -4.70 2.53
C VAL A 71 -5.87 -3.76 3.56
N GLY A 72 -6.23 -4.27 4.75
CA GLY A 72 -6.81 -3.47 5.83
C GLY A 72 -5.82 -2.56 6.58
N LEU A 73 -4.52 -2.64 6.25
CA LEU A 73 -3.47 -1.81 6.85
C LEU A 73 -3.10 -0.61 5.99
N TYR A 74 -3.57 -0.58 4.74
CA TYR A 74 -3.32 0.54 3.85
C TYR A 74 -4.14 1.75 4.29
N ASP A 75 -3.45 2.86 4.56
CA ASP A 75 -4.04 4.16 4.86
C ASP A 75 -3.59 5.15 3.79
N GLU A 76 -4.53 5.53 2.93
CA GLU A 76 -4.30 6.40 1.80
C GLU A 76 -3.83 7.81 2.21
N ASN A 77 -4.40 8.36 3.28
CA ASN A 77 -3.99 9.68 3.77
C ASN A 77 -2.57 9.64 4.32
N ARG A 78 -2.21 8.57 5.01
CA ARG A 78 -0.85 8.35 5.50
C ARG A 78 0.13 8.19 4.34
N HIS A 79 -0.24 7.42 3.31
CA HIS A 79 0.57 7.27 2.11
C HIS A 79 0.77 8.62 1.40
N ALA A 80 -0.31 9.36 1.16
CA ALA A 80 -0.26 10.70 0.58
C ALA A 80 0.66 11.65 1.37
N TYR A 81 0.60 11.61 2.71
CA TYR A 81 1.48 12.40 3.57
C TYR A 81 2.96 12.02 3.40
N ILE A 82 3.27 10.72 3.41
CA ILE A 82 4.65 10.21 3.27
C ILE A 82 5.20 10.58 1.89
N LEU A 83 4.43 10.32 0.83
CA LEU A 83 4.81 10.63 -0.55
C LEU A 83 5.02 12.12 -0.75
N ARG A 84 4.11 12.97 -0.25
CA ARG A 84 4.26 14.43 -0.28
C ARG A 84 5.57 14.87 0.38
N ARG A 85 5.89 14.32 1.56
CA ARG A 85 7.13 14.64 2.27
C ARG A 85 8.36 14.23 1.46
N ARG A 86 8.34 13.04 0.84
CA ARG A 86 9.42 12.55 -0.04
C ARG A 86 9.61 13.49 -1.23
N LEU A 87 8.53 13.86 -1.92
CA LEU A 87 8.60 14.75 -3.09
C LEU A 87 9.09 16.15 -2.73
N TRP A 88 8.71 16.70 -1.57
CA TRP A 88 9.30 17.94 -1.06
C TRP A 88 10.80 17.84 -0.82
N GLN A 89 11.32 16.70 -0.44
CA GLN A 89 12.76 16.50 -0.19
C GLN A 89 13.55 16.26 -1.48
N THR A 90 12.96 15.63 -2.48
CA THR A 90 13.66 15.16 -3.69
C THR A 90 13.35 15.99 -4.93
N MET A 91 12.19 16.66 -4.97
CA MET A 91 11.69 17.39 -6.13
C MET A 91 11.08 18.75 -5.73
N THR A 92 11.76 19.49 -4.86
CA THR A 92 11.28 20.77 -4.30
C THR A 92 10.79 21.74 -5.36
N ALA A 93 11.55 21.94 -6.43
CA ALA A 93 11.20 22.89 -7.51
C ALA A 93 9.89 22.53 -8.23
N MET A 94 9.59 21.24 -8.37
CA MET A 94 8.30 20.78 -8.90
C MET A 94 7.16 21.12 -7.92
N MET A 95 7.35 20.82 -6.65
CA MET A 95 6.34 21.05 -5.61
C MET A 95 6.02 22.53 -5.42
N GLU A 96 7.03 23.42 -5.53
CA GLU A 96 6.85 24.89 -5.43
C GLU A 96 6.08 25.49 -6.61
N ARG A 97 6.19 24.90 -7.79
CA ARG A 97 5.48 25.36 -9.00
C ARG A 97 4.01 24.96 -9.02
N HIS A 98 3.63 24.01 -8.17
CA HIS A 98 2.28 23.47 -8.19
C HIS A 98 1.36 24.22 -7.22
N PRO A 99 0.17 24.68 -7.65
CA PRO A 99 -0.73 25.50 -6.82
C PRO A 99 -1.34 24.70 -5.65
N ASP A 100 -1.67 23.41 -5.87
CA ASP A 100 -2.20 22.51 -4.83
C ASP A 100 -1.61 21.10 -4.97
N PRO A 101 -0.37 20.89 -4.54
CA PRO A 101 0.24 19.56 -4.63
C PRO A 101 -0.44 18.53 -3.72
N ALA A 102 -1.04 18.96 -2.63
CA ALA A 102 -1.69 18.04 -1.68
C ALA A 102 -2.98 17.44 -2.26
N GLY A 103 -3.81 18.26 -2.88
CA GLY A 103 -5.03 17.81 -3.56
C GLY A 103 -4.74 16.88 -4.73
N THR A 104 -3.77 17.26 -5.58
CA THR A 104 -3.35 16.41 -6.71
C THR A 104 -2.82 15.06 -6.25
N ILE A 105 -1.94 15.03 -5.23
CA ILE A 105 -1.43 13.77 -4.65
C ILE A 105 -2.59 12.88 -4.20
N LEU A 106 -3.52 13.41 -3.42
CA LEU A 106 -4.61 12.60 -2.87
C LEU A 106 -5.56 12.10 -3.98
N THR A 107 -5.92 12.95 -4.94
CA THR A 107 -6.83 12.57 -6.02
C THR A 107 -6.21 11.52 -6.94
N THR A 108 -4.96 11.72 -7.34
CA THR A 108 -4.24 10.76 -8.20
C THR A 108 -4.01 9.44 -7.48
N LEU A 109 -3.64 9.49 -6.19
CA LEU A 109 -3.44 8.28 -5.37
C LEU A 109 -4.72 7.45 -5.24
N LYS A 110 -5.88 8.11 -5.05
CA LYS A 110 -7.19 7.44 -5.03
C LYS A 110 -7.48 6.71 -6.33
N GLN A 111 -7.29 7.37 -7.45
CA GLN A 111 -7.53 6.77 -8.75
C GLN A 111 -6.58 5.60 -9.01
N ALA A 112 -5.30 5.78 -8.72
CA ALA A 112 -4.28 4.73 -8.86
C ALA A 112 -4.57 3.49 -7.99
N ASN A 113 -5.12 3.68 -6.79
CA ASN A 113 -5.57 2.59 -5.92
C ASN A 113 -6.78 1.85 -6.49
N GLN A 114 -7.76 2.57 -7.03
CA GLN A 114 -8.95 1.98 -7.66
C GLN A 114 -8.56 1.13 -8.88
N ASP A 115 -7.54 1.56 -9.62
CA ASP A 115 -7.01 0.84 -10.78
C ASP A 115 -6.05 -0.29 -10.39
N GLY A 116 -5.74 -0.47 -9.10
CA GLY A 116 -4.94 -1.57 -8.58
C GLY A 116 -3.45 -1.51 -8.94
N LEU A 117 -2.89 -0.32 -9.12
CA LEU A 117 -1.48 -0.17 -9.46
C LEU A 117 -0.54 -0.67 -8.34
N GLN A 118 0.60 -1.22 -8.74
CA GLN A 118 1.69 -1.58 -7.83
C GLN A 118 2.28 -0.33 -7.14
N GLU A 119 2.90 -0.51 -5.98
CA GLU A 119 3.34 0.60 -5.13
C GLU A 119 4.24 1.61 -5.87
N ASP A 120 5.29 1.14 -6.56
CA ASP A 120 6.24 2.00 -7.26
C ASP A 120 5.59 2.74 -8.45
N VAL A 121 4.76 2.04 -9.24
CA VAL A 121 4.00 2.65 -10.34
C VAL A 121 2.96 3.64 -9.81
N ARG A 122 2.33 3.35 -8.68
CA ARG A 122 1.37 4.23 -8.00
C ARG A 122 2.01 5.53 -7.56
N ASP A 123 3.18 5.47 -6.92
CA ASP A 123 3.96 6.66 -6.55
C ASP A 123 4.43 7.42 -7.79
N GLY A 124 4.81 6.67 -8.83
CA GLY A 124 5.21 7.19 -10.13
C GLY A 124 4.11 8.00 -10.81
N VAL A 125 2.87 7.50 -10.86
CA VAL A 125 1.77 8.25 -11.50
C VAL A 125 1.40 9.52 -10.74
N VAL A 126 1.52 9.50 -9.40
CA VAL A 126 1.31 10.71 -8.59
C VAL A 126 2.37 11.76 -8.88
N ALA A 127 3.65 11.38 -8.87
CA ALA A 127 4.74 12.30 -9.18
C ALA A 127 4.69 12.75 -10.64
N GLY A 128 4.33 11.87 -11.57
CA GLY A 128 4.17 12.17 -12.99
C GLY A 128 3.05 13.18 -13.25
N ALA A 129 1.90 13.04 -12.59
CA ALA A 129 0.82 14.03 -12.68
C ALA A 129 1.29 15.42 -12.23
N LEU A 130 2.00 15.50 -11.10
CA LEU A 130 2.59 16.75 -10.62
C LEU A 130 3.64 17.32 -11.58
N ALA A 131 4.50 16.46 -12.13
CA ALA A 131 5.55 16.87 -13.08
C ALA A 131 4.94 17.50 -14.34
N LEU A 132 3.95 16.82 -14.95
CA LEU A 132 3.28 17.32 -16.14
C LEU A 132 2.54 18.62 -15.89
N GLN A 133 1.85 18.77 -14.76
CA GLN A 133 1.20 20.03 -14.37
C GLN A 133 2.23 21.15 -14.10
N ALA A 134 3.45 20.81 -13.69
CA ALA A 134 4.55 21.76 -13.53
C ALA A 134 5.34 22.01 -14.84
N ASN A 135 4.91 21.46 -15.97
CA ASN A 135 5.59 21.50 -17.28
C ASN A 135 7.01 20.88 -17.24
N LEU A 136 7.17 19.79 -16.49
CA LEU A 136 8.40 19.00 -16.44
C LEU A 136 8.25 17.72 -17.27
N ALA A 137 9.37 17.22 -17.76
CA ALA A 137 9.41 15.94 -18.47
C ALA A 137 9.16 14.77 -17.49
N LEU A 138 8.46 13.72 -17.94
CA LEU A 138 8.17 12.57 -17.11
C LEU A 138 9.44 11.84 -16.65
N GLU A 139 10.50 11.89 -17.45
CA GLU A 139 11.80 11.30 -17.12
C GLU A 139 12.42 11.88 -15.85
N GLU A 140 12.07 13.09 -15.47
CA GLU A 140 12.61 13.75 -14.28
C GLU A 140 12.21 13.06 -12.96
N ILE A 141 11.09 12.31 -12.96
CA ILE A 141 10.67 11.57 -11.76
C ILE A 141 11.42 10.25 -11.57
N ARG A 142 12.08 9.73 -12.60
CA ARG A 142 12.71 8.41 -12.61
C ARG A 142 13.76 8.27 -11.51
N GLY A 143 14.73 9.17 -11.46
CA GLY A 143 15.82 9.13 -10.47
C GLY A 143 15.33 9.29 -9.03
N PRO A 144 14.56 10.34 -8.71
CA PRO A 144 14.04 10.57 -7.36
C PRO A 144 13.17 9.44 -6.79
N LEU A 145 12.44 8.73 -7.65
CA LEU A 145 11.60 7.59 -7.27
C LEU A 145 12.25 6.23 -7.51
N MET A 146 13.43 6.20 -8.14
CA MET A 146 14.17 4.98 -8.52
C MET A 146 13.36 4.04 -9.43
N LEU A 147 12.57 4.60 -10.34
CA LEU A 147 11.75 3.82 -11.27
C LEU A 147 12.62 3.12 -12.32
N THR A 148 12.26 1.89 -12.64
CA THR A 148 12.77 1.17 -13.81
C THR A 148 12.18 1.74 -15.10
N ASP A 149 12.76 1.38 -16.26
CA ASP A 149 12.23 1.79 -17.55
C ASP A 149 10.81 1.25 -17.79
N ASP A 150 10.55 0.01 -17.39
CA ASP A 150 9.24 -0.63 -17.52
C ASP A 150 8.18 0.05 -16.64
N GLU A 151 8.52 0.44 -15.42
CA GLU A 151 7.63 1.18 -14.53
C GLU A 151 7.33 2.59 -15.07
N LEU A 152 8.34 3.28 -15.62
CA LEU A 152 8.14 4.58 -16.24
C LEU A 152 7.20 4.51 -17.46
N VAL A 153 7.31 3.45 -18.26
CA VAL A 153 6.38 3.18 -19.36
C VAL A 153 4.96 2.93 -18.85
N GLN A 154 4.80 2.17 -17.77
CA GLN A 154 3.49 1.95 -17.13
C GLN A 154 2.90 3.26 -16.62
N VAL A 155 3.70 4.10 -15.96
CA VAL A 155 3.32 5.44 -15.51
C VAL A 155 2.84 6.29 -16.68
N ALA A 156 3.61 6.38 -17.76
CA ALA A 156 3.24 7.15 -18.96
C ALA A 156 1.92 6.67 -19.57
N ASN A 157 1.75 5.36 -19.73
CA ASN A 157 0.53 4.77 -20.26
C ASN A 157 -0.70 5.05 -19.40
N TRP A 158 -0.55 5.00 -18.07
CA TRP A 158 -1.64 5.31 -17.15
C TRP A 158 -2.01 6.79 -17.20
N LEU A 159 -1.04 7.71 -17.16
CA LEU A 159 -1.28 9.16 -17.23
C LEU A 159 -1.94 9.55 -18.56
N ASN A 160 -1.59 8.91 -19.66
CA ASN A 160 -2.24 9.14 -20.96
C ASN A 160 -3.74 8.75 -20.95
N LYS A 161 -4.12 7.73 -20.16
CA LYS A 161 -5.54 7.36 -20.00
C LYS A 161 -6.30 8.32 -19.08
N HIS A 162 -5.60 8.97 -18.19
CA HIS A 162 -6.16 9.87 -17.16
C HIS A 162 -5.64 11.30 -17.35
N HIS A 163 -5.69 11.78 -18.61
CA HIS A 163 -5.17 13.11 -18.98
C HIS A 163 -5.83 14.25 -18.20
N GLU A 164 -7.06 14.06 -17.69
CA GLU A 164 -7.73 15.00 -16.80
C GLU A 164 -6.96 15.27 -15.49
N LEU A 165 -6.16 14.31 -15.04
CA LEU A 165 -5.31 14.46 -13.85
C LEU A 165 -4.00 15.18 -14.12
N THR A 166 -3.62 15.33 -15.40
CA THR A 166 -2.36 15.99 -15.79
C THR A 166 -2.52 17.48 -16.05
N GLY A 167 -3.76 17.98 -16.15
CA GLY A 167 -4.05 19.39 -16.46
C GLY A 167 -3.60 19.83 -17.85
N VAL A 168 -3.21 18.90 -18.73
CA VAL A 168 -2.84 19.19 -20.13
C VAL A 168 -4.12 19.07 -20.95
N SER A 169 -4.61 20.22 -21.43
CA SER A 169 -5.74 20.33 -22.36
C SER A 169 -5.26 20.33 -23.80
#